data_0c88f54714fd5bc58d5f3ffb8546ee78
#
_entry.id   0c88f54714fd5bc58d5f3ffb8546ee78
#
_cell.length_a   1.000
_cell.length_b   1.000
_cell.length_c   1.000
_cell.angle_alpha   90.00
_cell.angle_beta   90.00
_cell.angle_gamma   90.00
#
_symmetry.space_group_name_H-M   'P 1'
#
loop_
_entity.id
_entity.type
_entity.pdbx_description
1 polymer ?
#
loop_
_entity_poly.entity_id
_entity_poly.type
_entity_poly.pdbx_seq_one_letter_code
_entity_poly.pdbx_strand_id
1 'polypeptide(L)'
;DSCPNDEGNDPVHNYMTYTSGSCRYEFTTGQEDYMHYCIENYHYGYLENNFGAPNLYVDALTFDEDTDDDGVFNPGEQAKLYVNIGNAYDYDADSITMTISSENELLYFIDNTIQFYNSIGGGEVGSTNSDWFELYALPSIELGNVECNINIITSDTDDPHEFDIPIQILVSLDQKGFPINDIVIKSSPIIVDLYGNNFQNIIFGSDDNNVYGYMIDGIEMFGFPYSTGDDVRSSPAVADLDKNNIMELIVGSHDGSLSILSGFGNQVATHQVNGSINGSPAAVDLDQDGDLEVVFTSFNGNSGDVHAIHHDGSTFYGFPVYLNEKMMGGAATGDLDGDGYPELVVCTDDDNVYAIKKDGSIMPGFPFTSTDRFF
;
A
#
# COMPACT_ATOMS: atom_id res chain seq x y z
N ASP A 1 -25.54 28.74 38.29
CA ASP A 1 -25.77 30.01 37.58
C ASP A 1 -27.17 29.94 36.98
N SER A 2 -28.06 30.77 37.52
CA SER A 2 -29.34 31.02 36.91
C SER A 2 -29.12 31.73 35.58
N CYS A 3 -29.84 31.39 34.52
CA CYS A 3 -29.81 32.13 33.28
C CYS A 3 -30.03 33.60 33.58
N PRO A 4 -29.05 34.49 33.43
CA PRO A 4 -29.27 35.88 33.68
C PRO A 4 -30.24 36.40 32.63
N ASN A 5 -31.26 37.15 33.07
CA ASN A 5 -32.10 37.94 32.20
C ASN A 5 -31.30 39.16 31.72
N ASP A 6 -30.18 38.93 31.09
CA ASP A 6 -29.38 39.99 30.55
C ASP A 6 -29.80 40.31 29.14
N GLU A 7 -30.33 41.50 28.93
CA GLU A 7 -30.48 42.10 27.60
C GLU A 7 -29.11 42.48 26.99
N GLY A 8 -28.07 41.74 27.35
CA GLY A 8 -26.71 41.86 26.83
C GLY A 8 -26.55 41.26 25.43
N ASN A 9 -25.48 41.63 24.76
CA ASN A 9 -25.17 41.28 23.36
C ASN A 9 -24.84 39.80 23.11
N ASP A 10 -24.97 38.93 24.14
CA ASP A 10 -24.67 37.53 24.01
C ASP A 10 -25.94 36.67 24.36
N PRO A 11 -26.59 36.04 23.40
CA PRO A 11 -27.85 35.32 23.62
C PRO A 11 -27.61 34.03 24.42
N VAL A 12 -27.68 34.14 25.74
CA VAL A 12 -27.44 33.01 26.70
C VAL A 12 -28.39 31.83 26.49
N HIS A 13 -29.50 32.07 25.82
CA HIS A 13 -30.52 31.04 25.52
C HIS A 13 -30.26 30.29 24.24
N ASN A 14 -29.27 30.75 23.47
CA ASN A 14 -28.95 30.17 22.16
C ASN A 14 -28.30 28.78 22.32
N TYR A 15 -28.74 27.82 21.54
CA TYR A 15 -28.17 26.47 21.51
C TYR A 15 -26.69 26.42 21.10
N MET A 16 -26.18 27.45 20.41
CA MET A 16 -24.79 27.54 19.96
C MET A 16 -23.85 28.21 20.95
N THR A 17 -24.34 28.66 22.13
CA THR A 17 -23.50 29.22 23.18
C THR A 17 -23.01 28.18 24.19
N TYR A 18 -21.92 28.50 24.92
CA TYR A 18 -21.36 27.61 25.97
C TYR A 18 -22.07 27.72 27.33
N THR A 19 -23.36 28.05 27.35
CA THR A 19 -24.16 28.09 28.56
C THR A 19 -24.67 26.69 28.97
N SER A 20 -25.20 26.55 30.18
CA SER A 20 -25.78 25.28 30.64
C SER A 20 -26.99 24.88 29.78
N GLY A 21 -27.18 23.55 29.57
CA GLY A 21 -28.25 23.05 28.72
C GLY A 21 -29.67 23.51 29.11
N SER A 22 -29.89 23.84 30.40
CA SER A 22 -31.18 24.35 30.90
C SER A 22 -31.49 25.80 30.47
N CYS A 23 -30.51 26.53 29.91
CA CYS A 23 -30.65 27.91 29.45
C CYS A 23 -30.74 28.01 27.94
N ARG A 24 -30.66 26.91 27.20
CA ARG A 24 -30.65 26.86 25.73
C ARG A 24 -32.01 26.48 25.22
N TYR A 25 -32.72 27.39 24.60
CA TYR A 25 -34.06 27.15 24.03
C TYR A 25 -34.37 27.91 22.75
N GLU A 26 -33.40 28.62 22.20
CA GLU A 26 -33.60 29.37 20.96
C GLU A 26 -32.34 29.42 20.08
N PHE A 27 -32.53 29.73 18.83
CA PHE A 27 -31.49 30.14 17.88
C PHE A 27 -31.65 31.62 17.56
N THR A 28 -30.57 32.31 17.25
CA THR A 28 -30.68 33.67 16.68
C THR A 28 -31.21 33.60 15.25
N THR A 29 -31.86 34.67 14.78
CA THR A 29 -32.34 34.76 13.38
C THR A 29 -31.24 34.45 12.37
N GLY A 30 -30.00 34.93 12.60
CA GLY A 30 -28.90 34.65 11.69
C GLY A 30 -28.44 33.16 11.72
N GLN A 31 -28.63 32.45 12.85
CA GLN A 31 -28.39 31.00 12.92
C GLN A 31 -29.51 30.23 12.25
N GLU A 32 -30.76 30.64 12.42
CA GLU A 32 -31.91 30.10 11.71
C GLU A 32 -31.73 30.29 10.20
N ASP A 33 -31.38 31.49 9.74
CA ASP A 33 -31.12 31.79 8.33
C ASP A 33 -30.01 30.92 7.75
N TYR A 34 -28.91 30.75 8.51
CA TYR A 34 -27.79 29.90 8.07
C TYR A 34 -28.16 28.41 8.06
N MET A 35 -28.92 27.94 9.05
CA MET A 35 -29.44 26.55 9.06
C MET A 35 -30.36 26.32 7.87
N HIS A 36 -31.29 27.25 7.57
CA HIS A 36 -32.12 27.19 6.38
C HIS A 36 -31.30 27.18 5.10
N TYR A 37 -30.27 28.05 4.99
CA TYR A 37 -29.36 28.06 3.86
C TYR A 37 -28.61 26.72 3.71
N CYS A 38 -28.14 26.12 4.80
CA CYS A 38 -27.48 24.83 4.76
C CYS A 38 -28.45 23.70 4.34
N ILE A 39 -29.67 23.70 4.86
CA ILE A 39 -30.70 22.72 4.49
C ILE A 39 -31.06 22.89 3.01
N GLU A 40 -31.31 24.11 2.55
CA GLU A 40 -31.65 24.41 1.16
C GLU A 40 -30.56 24.07 0.14
N ASN A 41 -29.28 24.20 0.52
CA ASN A 41 -28.17 24.04 -0.42
C ASN A 41 -27.43 22.70 -0.29
N TYR A 42 -27.52 22.04 0.86
CA TYR A 42 -26.77 20.79 1.12
C TYR A 42 -27.66 19.62 1.59
N HIS A 43 -28.91 19.92 2.03
CA HIS A 43 -29.84 18.93 2.56
C HIS A 43 -31.27 19.25 2.13
N TYR A 44 -31.46 19.44 0.82
CA TYR A 44 -32.72 19.87 0.25
C TYR A 44 -33.93 18.99 0.65
N GLY A 45 -33.69 17.68 0.82
CA GLY A 45 -34.71 16.70 1.23
C GLY A 45 -35.30 16.94 2.62
N TYR A 46 -34.69 17.77 3.49
CA TYR A 46 -35.26 18.11 4.82
C TYR A 46 -36.32 19.22 4.79
N LEU A 47 -36.42 20.00 3.68
CA LEU A 47 -37.35 21.11 3.59
C LEU A 47 -38.66 20.77 2.89
N GLU A 48 -38.65 19.78 2.03
CA GLU A 48 -39.89 19.25 1.51
C GLU A 48 -40.55 18.40 2.59
N ASN A 49 -41.82 18.68 2.93
CA ASN A 49 -42.64 17.89 3.85
C ASN A 49 -42.98 16.54 3.22
N ASN A 50 -41.95 15.78 2.81
CA ASN A 50 -42.06 14.40 2.33
C ASN A 50 -42.15 13.43 3.54
N PHE A 51 -43.07 13.73 4.46
CA PHE A 51 -43.59 12.73 5.37
C PHE A 51 -44.33 11.70 4.51
N GLY A 52 -43.64 10.67 4.08
CA GLY A 52 -44.23 9.61 3.26
C GLY A 52 -43.42 9.25 2.01
N ALA A 53 -42.17 9.71 1.88
CA ALA A 53 -41.28 9.37 0.77
C ALA A 53 -39.97 8.74 1.25
N PRO A 54 -39.37 7.82 0.49
CA PRO A 54 -38.02 7.35 0.75
C PRO A 54 -36.99 8.48 0.57
N ASN A 55 -35.81 8.34 1.16
CA ASN A 55 -34.67 9.21 0.93
C ASN A 55 -33.47 8.38 0.53
N LEU A 56 -33.27 8.23 -0.77
CA LEU A 56 -32.27 7.35 -1.34
C LEU A 56 -30.93 8.07 -1.48
N TYR A 57 -29.85 7.36 -1.19
CA TYR A 57 -28.48 7.80 -1.37
C TYR A 57 -27.61 6.64 -1.85
N VAL A 58 -26.50 6.93 -2.53
CA VAL A 58 -25.49 5.95 -2.88
C VAL A 58 -24.61 5.70 -1.66
N ASP A 59 -24.62 4.48 -1.15
CA ASP A 59 -23.82 4.08 0.03
C ASP A 59 -22.41 3.64 -0.36
N ALA A 60 -22.29 2.84 -1.44
CA ALA A 60 -21.01 2.37 -1.96
C ALA A 60 -21.06 2.12 -3.46
N LEU A 61 -19.89 2.26 -4.08
CA LEU A 61 -19.60 1.88 -5.45
C LEU A 61 -18.49 0.84 -5.44
N THR A 62 -18.65 -0.24 -6.20
CA THR A 62 -17.65 -1.32 -6.29
C THR A 62 -17.47 -1.72 -7.74
N PHE A 63 -16.22 -1.73 -8.21
CA PHE A 63 -15.87 -2.31 -9.50
C PHE A 63 -15.60 -3.81 -9.33
N ASP A 64 -16.00 -4.57 -10.35
CA ASP A 64 -15.75 -6.01 -10.44
C ASP A 64 -15.74 -6.41 -11.91
N GLU A 65 -15.18 -7.59 -12.24
CA GLU A 65 -15.05 -8.07 -13.60
C GLU A 65 -14.52 -7.00 -14.58
N ASP A 66 -13.51 -6.22 -14.12
CA ASP A 66 -12.71 -5.35 -14.98
C ASP A 66 -11.78 -6.21 -15.87
N THR A 67 -11.10 -5.59 -16.82
CA THR A 67 -10.37 -6.32 -17.88
C THR A 67 -9.21 -7.16 -17.33
N ASP A 68 -8.60 -6.77 -16.22
CA ASP A 68 -7.48 -7.49 -15.57
C ASP A 68 -7.82 -8.03 -14.17
N ASP A 69 -9.09 -7.88 -13.73
CA ASP A 69 -9.67 -8.42 -12.50
C ASP A 69 -8.98 -7.91 -11.23
N ASP A 70 -8.50 -6.66 -11.27
CA ASP A 70 -7.82 -6.03 -10.13
C ASP A 70 -8.73 -5.14 -9.26
N GLY A 71 -9.94 -4.80 -9.74
CA GLY A 71 -10.92 -3.97 -9.04
C GLY A 71 -10.61 -2.47 -9.07
N VAL A 72 -9.68 -2.03 -9.92
CA VAL A 72 -9.35 -0.64 -10.20
C VAL A 72 -9.74 -0.32 -11.64
N PHE A 73 -10.40 0.81 -11.85
CA PHE A 73 -10.84 1.18 -13.20
C PHE A 73 -9.78 2.01 -13.92
N ASN A 74 -9.15 1.42 -14.92
CA ASN A 74 -8.01 1.96 -15.64
C ASN A 74 -8.40 2.53 -17.02
N PRO A 75 -7.60 3.45 -17.61
CA PRO A 75 -7.79 3.85 -19.00
C PRO A 75 -7.65 2.68 -19.98
N GLY A 76 -8.65 2.50 -20.82
CA GLY A 76 -8.71 1.41 -21.79
C GLY A 76 -9.46 0.17 -21.31
N GLU A 77 -10.03 0.23 -20.11
CA GLU A 77 -10.75 -0.89 -19.51
C GLU A 77 -12.25 -0.82 -19.63
N GLN A 78 -12.84 -2.00 -19.61
CA GLN A 78 -14.26 -2.25 -19.41
C GLN A 78 -14.43 -2.87 -18.02
N ALA A 79 -15.41 -2.38 -17.26
CA ALA A 79 -15.68 -2.85 -15.91
C ALA A 79 -17.17 -2.85 -15.61
N LYS A 80 -17.57 -3.68 -14.64
CA LYS A 80 -18.90 -3.68 -14.04
C LYS A 80 -18.89 -2.82 -12.77
N LEU A 81 -19.83 -1.88 -12.68
CA LEU A 81 -20.01 -1.04 -11.50
C LEU A 81 -21.27 -1.47 -10.76
N TYR A 82 -21.08 -2.00 -9.58
CA TYR A 82 -22.14 -2.34 -8.62
C TYR A 82 -22.39 -1.16 -7.70
N VAL A 83 -23.65 -0.96 -7.37
CA VAL A 83 -24.09 0.17 -6.56
C VAL A 83 -24.85 -0.34 -5.34
N ASN A 84 -24.46 0.12 -4.17
CA ASN A 84 -25.25 -0.03 -2.94
C ASN A 84 -26.05 1.24 -2.72
N ILE A 85 -27.36 1.10 -2.53
CA ILE A 85 -28.28 2.21 -2.28
C ILE A 85 -28.80 2.10 -0.85
N GLY A 86 -28.64 3.17 -0.10
CA GLY A 86 -29.24 3.30 1.24
C GLY A 86 -30.52 4.12 1.20
N ASN A 87 -31.43 3.82 2.13
CA ASN A 87 -32.65 4.59 2.36
C ASN A 87 -32.59 5.18 3.78
N ALA A 88 -32.44 6.49 3.89
CA ALA A 88 -32.26 7.17 5.16
C ALA A 88 -33.56 7.44 5.94
N TYR A 89 -34.75 7.25 5.32
CA TYR A 89 -36.05 7.51 5.94
C TYR A 89 -36.83 6.22 6.19
N ASP A 90 -37.90 6.31 6.97
CA ASP A 90 -38.71 5.17 7.42
C ASP A 90 -39.69 4.63 6.37
N TYR A 91 -39.68 5.14 5.15
CA TYR A 91 -40.53 4.70 4.05
C TYR A 91 -39.79 3.80 3.10
N ASP A 92 -40.39 2.69 2.76
CA ASP A 92 -39.82 1.72 1.84
C ASP A 92 -39.74 2.30 0.42
N ALA A 93 -38.65 2.02 -0.27
CA ALA A 93 -38.46 2.35 -1.68
C ALA A 93 -38.64 1.09 -2.53
N ASP A 94 -39.68 1.10 -3.35
CA ASP A 94 -40.04 -0.04 -4.18
C ASP A 94 -39.73 0.21 -5.67
N SER A 95 -39.40 -0.88 -6.38
CA SER A 95 -39.23 -0.89 -7.86
C SER A 95 -38.32 0.24 -8.35
N ILE A 96 -37.07 0.21 -7.88
CA ILE A 96 -36.07 1.24 -8.15
C ILE A 96 -35.49 1.03 -9.54
N THR A 97 -35.49 2.09 -10.36
CA THR A 97 -34.75 2.17 -11.62
C THR A 97 -33.64 3.20 -11.47
N MET A 98 -32.41 2.81 -11.78
CA MET A 98 -31.24 3.69 -11.74
C MET A 98 -30.70 3.88 -13.15
N THR A 99 -30.33 5.11 -13.50
CA THR A 99 -29.66 5.42 -14.76
C THR A 99 -28.41 6.25 -14.47
N ILE A 100 -27.25 5.81 -14.95
CA ILE A 100 -26.00 6.52 -14.81
C ILE A 100 -25.69 7.34 -16.06
N SER A 101 -25.10 8.53 -15.88
CA SER A 101 -24.65 9.41 -16.96
C SER A 101 -23.39 10.18 -16.55
N SER A 102 -22.65 10.66 -17.55
CA SER A 102 -21.53 11.58 -17.39
C SER A 102 -21.46 12.51 -18.59
N GLU A 103 -20.95 13.73 -18.39
CA GLU A 103 -20.62 14.65 -19.48
C GLU A 103 -19.21 14.40 -20.07
N ASN A 104 -18.45 13.48 -19.49
CA ASN A 104 -17.14 13.12 -20.02
C ASN A 104 -17.31 12.16 -21.21
N GLU A 105 -17.04 12.65 -22.42
CA GLU A 105 -17.16 11.89 -23.67
C GLU A 105 -16.18 10.71 -23.79
N LEU A 106 -15.20 10.61 -22.88
CA LEU A 106 -14.21 9.54 -22.86
C LEU A 106 -14.59 8.38 -21.92
N LEU A 107 -15.71 8.53 -21.19
CA LEU A 107 -16.32 7.47 -20.39
C LEU A 107 -17.62 7.01 -21.05
N TYR A 108 -17.63 5.78 -21.54
CA TYR A 108 -18.80 5.19 -22.20
C TYR A 108 -19.56 4.27 -21.26
N PHE A 109 -20.87 4.32 -21.33
CA PHE A 109 -21.74 3.37 -20.66
C PHE A 109 -22.26 2.36 -21.70
N ILE A 110 -21.85 1.11 -21.56
CA ILE A 110 -22.31 -0.01 -22.42
C ILE A 110 -23.71 -0.42 -21.98
N ASP A 111 -23.89 -0.53 -20.65
CA ASP A 111 -25.21 -0.59 -20.03
C ASP A 111 -25.27 0.48 -18.93
N ASN A 112 -26.23 1.39 -19.05
CA ASN A 112 -26.39 2.52 -18.15
C ASN A 112 -27.65 2.46 -17.29
N THR A 113 -28.38 1.34 -17.29
CA THR A 113 -29.65 1.23 -16.58
C THR A 113 -29.73 -0.05 -15.77
N ILE A 114 -30.01 0.10 -14.48
CA ILE A 114 -30.23 -0.99 -13.54
C ILE A 114 -31.69 -0.96 -13.07
N GLN A 115 -32.33 -2.13 -13.01
CA GLN A 115 -33.65 -2.28 -12.40
C GLN A 115 -33.55 -3.13 -11.13
N PHE A 116 -33.78 -2.51 -9.99
CA PHE A 116 -33.79 -3.17 -8.70
C PHE A 116 -35.23 -3.42 -8.25
N TYR A 117 -35.61 -4.69 -8.22
CA TYR A 117 -37.00 -5.11 -7.98
C TYR A 117 -37.32 -5.37 -6.49
N ASN A 118 -36.30 -5.38 -5.63
CA ASN A 118 -36.51 -5.55 -4.21
C ASN A 118 -36.83 -4.20 -3.56
N SER A 119 -37.61 -4.23 -2.49
CA SER A 119 -37.82 -3.07 -1.64
C SER A 119 -36.56 -2.77 -0.80
N ILE A 120 -36.25 -1.50 -0.60
CA ILE A 120 -35.27 -1.05 0.39
C ILE A 120 -36.03 -0.39 1.53
N GLY A 121 -36.09 -1.08 2.67
CA GLY A 121 -36.77 -0.59 3.87
C GLY A 121 -36.07 0.63 4.46
N GLY A 122 -36.81 1.38 5.27
CA GLY A 122 -36.27 2.54 5.97
C GLY A 122 -35.07 2.17 6.87
N GLY A 123 -33.97 2.89 6.69
CA GLY A 123 -32.69 2.63 7.38
C GLY A 123 -31.89 1.43 6.84
N GLU A 124 -32.34 0.79 5.77
CA GLU A 124 -31.66 -0.33 5.14
C GLU A 124 -30.78 0.09 3.95
N VAL A 125 -29.85 -0.81 3.60
CA VAL A 125 -29.01 -0.70 2.40
C VAL A 125 -29.29 -1.89 1.50
N GLY A 126 -29.65 -1.63 0.26
CA GLY A 126 -29.81 -2.63 -0.79
C GLY A 126 -28.59 -2.66 -1.71
N SER A 127 -28.25 -3.83 -2.23
CA SER A 127 -27.15 -4.02 -3.16
C SER A 127 -27.63 -4.49 -4.51
N THR A 128 -27.02 -3.99 -5.59
CA THR A 128 -27.29 -4.40 -6.97
C THR A 128 -26.51 -5.64 -7.40
N ASN A 129 -26.11 -6.52 -6.48
CA ASN A 129 -25.29 -7.71 -6.77
C ASN A 129 -25.83 -8.62 -7.89
N SER A 130 -27.07 -8.44 -8.30
CA SER A 130 -27.69 -9.18 -9.42
C SER A 130 -27.77 -8.38 -10.72
N ASP A 131 -27.40 -7.10 -10.69
CA ASP A 131 -27.45 -6.20 -11.84
C ASP A 131 -26.38 -5.10 -11.66
N TRP A 132 -25.83 -4.54 -12.74
CA TRP A 132 -24.69 -3.63 -12.72
C TRP A 132 -24.75 -2.64 -13.88
N PHE A 133 -24.08 -1.50 -13.74
CA PHE A 133 -23.73 -0.66 -14.89
C PHE A 133 -22.47 -1.23 -15.56
N GLU A 134 -22.43 -1.19 -16.87
CA GLU A 134 -21.26 -1.61 -17.64
C GLU A 134 -20.63 -0.40 -18.32
N LEU A 135 -19.34 -0.15 -18.00
CA LEU A 135 -18.62 1.04 -18.43
C LEU A 135 -17.37 0.65 -19.22
N TYR A 136 -16.93 1.60 -20.05
CA TYR A 136 -15.65 1.53 -20.75
C TYR A 136 -14.97 2.90 -20.71
N ALA A 137 -13.75 2.96 -20.17
CA ALA A 137 -12.91 4.13 -20.21
C ALA A 137 -12.04 4.12 -21.47
N LEU A 138 -12.07 5.17 -22.28
CA LEU A 138 -11.14 5.27 -23.41
C LEU A 138 -9.68 5.37 -22.92
N PRO A 139 -8.69 4.83 -23.69
CA PRO A 139 -7.28 4.92 -23.31
C PRO A 139 -6.73 6.35 -23.16
N SER A 140 -7.45 7.33 -23.68
CA SER A 140 -7.09 8.76 -23.60
C SER A 140 -7.78 9.52 -22.48
N ILE A 141 -8.57 8.85 -21.63
CA ILE A 141 -9.23 9.49 -20.49
C ILE A 141 -8.18 10.01 -19.50
N GLU A 142 -8.42 11.18 -18.92
CA GLU A 142 -7.53 11.75 -17.93
C GLU A 142 -7.67 11.00 -16.59
N LEU A 143 -6.54 10.82 -15.90
CA LEU A 143 -6.53 10.21 -14.57
C LEU A 143 -7.15 11.14 -13.53
N GLY A 144 -7.89 10.57 -12.61
CA GLY A 144 -8.58 11.28 -11.53
C GLY A 144 -10.06 10.98 -11.47
N ASN A 145 -10.78 11.80 -10.71
CA ASN A 145 -12.21 11.64 -10.54
C ASN A 145 -12.99 12.15 -11.76
N VAL A 146 -13.81 11.28 -12.32
CA VAL A 146 -14.77 11.61 -13.38
C VAL A 146 -16.14 11.84 -12.75
N GLU A 147 -16.68 13.04 -12.94
CA GLU A 147 -18.02 13.38 -12.46
C GLU A 147 -19.10 12.60 -13.24
N CYS A 148 -19.95 11.92 -12.50
CA CYS A 148 -21.09 11.18 -13.01
C CYS A 148 -22.33 11.53 -12.19
N ASN A 149 -23.49 11.20 -12.71
CA ASN A 149 -24.77 11.34 -12.01
C ASN A 149 -25.56 10.04 -12.10
N ILE A 150 -26.08 9.58 -10.96
CA ILE A 150 -27.07 8.48 -10.92
C ILE A 150 -28.44 9.10 -10.70
N ASN A 151 -29.31 9.00 -11.69
CA ASN A 151 -30.72 9.29 -11.56
C ASN A 151 -31.44 8.04 -11.05
N ILE A 152 -32.16 8.16 -9.94
CA ILE A 152 -32.91 7.06 -9.31
C ILE A 152 -34.38 7.41 -9.36
N ILE A 153 -35.20 6.53 -9.91
CA ILE A 153 -36.65 6.65 -9.94
C ILE A 153 -37.25 5.48 -9.19
N THR A 154 -38.09 5.78 -8.19
CA THR A 154 -38.91 4.76 -7.54
C THR A 154 -40.31 4.77 -8.22
N SER A 155 -40.83 3.58 -8.51
CA SER A 155 -42.21 3.45 -9.00
C SER A 155 -43.12 2.98 -7.89
N ASP A 156 -43.31 3.79 -6.89
CA ASP A 156 -44.40 3.59 -5.95
C ASP A 156 -45.75 3.90 -6.64
N THR A 157 -46.78 3.18 -6.28
CA THR A 157 -47.98 3.04 -7.11
C THR A 157 -48.80 4.32 -7.34
N ASP A 158 -48.54 5.37 -6.55
CA ASP A 158 -49.33 6.60 -6.61
C ASP A 158 -48.48 7.89 -6.85
N ASP A 159 -47.16 7.91 -6.58
CA ASP A 159 -46.29 9.07 -6.78
C ASP A 159 -44.81 8.66 -6.96
N PRO A 160 -44.28 8.64 -8.19
CA PRO A 160 -42.88 8.29 -8.41
C PRO A 160 -41.97 9.39 -7.86
N HIS A 161 -40.97 8.99 -7.06
CA HIS A 161 -39.93 9.88 -6.56
C HIS A 161 -38.68 9.75 -7.42
N GLU A 162 -38.06 10.90 -7.72
CA GLU A 162 -36.86 11.01 -8.53
C GLU A 162 -35.75 11.67 -7.75
N PHE A 163 -34.54 11.07 -7.81
CA PHE A 163 -33.35 11.55 -7.15
C PHE A 163 -32.19 11.64 -8.14
N ASP A 164 -31.51 12.76 -8.16
CA ASP A 164 -30.28 12.97 -8.90
C ASP A 164 -29.12 12.99 -7.92
N ILE A 165 -28.27 11.97 -7.98
CA ILE A 165 -27.16 11.79 -7.02
C ILE A 165 -25.84 11.93 -7.76
N PRO A 166 -25.08 13.01 -7.52
CA PRO A 166 -23.75 13.16 -8.08
C PRO A 166 -22.80 12.15 -7.43
N ILE A 167 -22.01 11.50 -8.24
CA ILE A 167 -20.97 10.55 -7.83
C ILE A 167 -19.68 10.86 -8.56
N GLN A 168 -18.58 10.31 -8.06
CA GLN A 168 -17.28 10.38 -8.71
C GLN A 168 -16.77 8.97 -8.97
N ILE A 169 -16.32 8.72 -10.19
CA ILE A 169 -15.65 7.50 -10.59
C ILE A 169 -14.17 7.80 -10.70
N LEU A 170 -13.35 7.12 -9.89
CA LEU A 170 -11.90 7.25 -9.95
C LEU A 170 -11.36 6.41 -11.12
N VAL A 171 -10.69 7.08 -12.06
CA VAL A 171 -9.89 6.44 -13.11
C VAL A 171 -8.43 6.59 -12.74
N SER A 172 -7.71 5.48 -12.54
CA SER A 172 -6.33 5.50 -12.09
C SER A 172 -5.49 4.46 -12.83
N LEU A 173 -4.16 4.51 -12.64
CA LEU A 173 -3.22 3.48 -13.05
C LEU A 173 -2.72 2.67 -11.84
N ASP A 174 -3.35 2.87 -10.69
CA ASP A 174 -3.02 2.10 -9.50
C ASP A 174 -3.44 0.65 -9.71
N GLN A 175 -2.72 -0.25 -9.08
CA GLN A 175 -3.09 -1.65 -9.01
C GLN A 175 -3.81 -1.90 -7.67
N LYS A 176 -4.70 -2.86 -7.61
CA LYS A 176 -5.40 -3.27 -6.40
C LYS A 176 -4.46 -3.41 -5.22
N GLY A 177 -4.81 -2.75 -4.11
CA GLY A 177 -3.99 -2.75 -2.91
C GLY A 177 -2.78 -1.82 -2.94
N PHE A 178 -2.55 -1.08 -4.02
CA PHE A 178 -1.50 -0.07 -4.17
C PHE A 178 -2.08 1.32 -4.46
N PRO A 179 -1.38 2.42 -4.05
CA PRO A 179 -0.10 2.44 -3.33
C PRO A 179 -0.23 2.02 -1.86
N ILE A 180 0.83 1.38 -1.31
CA ILE A 180 0.98 1.15 0.11
C ILE A 180 1.53 2.43 0.74
N ASN A 181 0.82 2.98 1.72
CA ASN A 181 1.12 4.26 2.35
C ASN A 181 1.74 4.09 3.74
N ASP A 182 2.30 5.18 4.28
CA ASP A 182 2.79 5.29 5.66
C ASP A 182 4.03 4.43 6.01
N ILE A 183 4.75 3.91 5.00
CA ILE A 183 5.99 3.15 5.18
C ILE A 183 7.16 3.94 4.59
N VAL A 184 8.23 4.15 5.38
CA VAL A 184 9.44 4.84 4.92
C VAL A 184 10.43 3.83 4.37
N ILE A 185 10.53 3.72 3.06
CA ILE A 185 11.38 2.74 2.36
C ILE A 185 12.70 3.40 1.95
N LYS A 186 13.81 2.75 2.30
CA LYS A 186 15.17 3.12 1.87
C LYS A 186 15.88 1.99 1.13
N SER A 187 15.44 0.76 1.31
CA SER A 187 15.91 -0.40 0.55
C SER A 187 15.33 -0.41 -0.87
N SER A 188 15.96 -1.13 -1.78
CA SER A 188 15.33 -1.45 -3.06
C SER A 188 14.38 -2.64 -2.87
N PRO A 189 13.15 -2.59 -3.39
CA PRO A 189 12.26 -3.74 -3.37
C PRO A 189 12.76 -4.84 -4.32
N ILE A 190 12.43 -6.07 -3.99
CA ILE A 190 12.60 -7.21 -4.88
C ILE A 190 11.24 -7.80 -5.24
N ILE A 191 11.16 -8.40 -6.43
CA ILE A 191 9.99 -9.16 -6.90
C ILE A 191 10.45 -10.61 -7.06
N VAL A 192 9.77 -11.52 -6.38
CA VAL A 192 10.17 -12.93 -6.32
C VAL A 192 8.96 -13.82 -6.01
N ASP A 193 8.94 -15.03 -6.55
CA ASP A 193 8.04 -16.10 -6.08
C ASP A 193 8.69 -16.80 -4.88
N LEU A 194 8.47 -16.26 -3.68
CA LEU A 194 9.07 -16.76 -2.46
C LEU A 194 8.42 -18.08 -1.97
N TYR A 195 7.16 -18.30 -2.33
CA TYR A 195 6.43 -19.52 -1.96
C TYR A 195 6.58 -20.68 -2.96
N GLY A 196 7.18 -20.44 -4.14
CA GLY A 196 7.29 -21.44 -5.20
C GLY A 196 5.95 -21.85 -5.83
N ASN A 197 4.98 -20.95 -5.83
CA ASN A 197 3.60 -21.17 -6.29
C ASN A 197 3.28 -20.48 -7.62
N ASN A 198 4.27 -19.88 -8.27
CA ASN A 198 4.21 -19.06 -9.49
C ASN A 198 3.51 -17.69 -9.32
N PHE A 199 3.21 -17.25 -8.10
CA PHE A 199 2.76 -15.91 -7.83
C PHE A 199 3.90 -15.07 -7.30
N GLN A 200 4.06 -13.86 -7.85
CA GLN A 200 5.11 -12.95 -7.44
C GLN A 200 4.77 -12.26 -6.12
N ASN A 201 5.79 -12.00 -5.33
CA ASN A 201 5.70 -11.26 -4.09
C ASN A 201 6.62 -10.05 -4.16
N ILE A 202 6.26 -8.97 -3.46
CA ILE A 202 7.05 -7.75 -3.35
C ILE A 202 7.58 -7.67 -1.94
N ILE A 203 8.92 -7.61 -1.79
CA ILE A 203 9.59 -7.61 -0.48
C ILE A 203 10.54 -6.43 -0.39
N PHE A 204 10.53 -5.72 0.73
CA PHE A 204 11.42 -4.60 1.00
C PHE A 204 11.65 -4.38 2.49
N GLY A 205 12.77 -3.72 2.80
CA GLY A 205 13.07 -3.25 4.16
C GLY A 205 12.62 -1.81 4.38
N SER A 206 12.39 -1.44 5.63
CA SER A 206 11.89 -0.12 6.04
C SER A 206 12.70 0.48 7.18
N ASP A 207 12.65 1.82 7.31
CA ASP A 207 13.23 2.59 8.43
C ASP A 207 12.38 2.47 9.73
N ASP A 208 11.36 1.65 9.77
CA ASP A 208 10.58 1.33 10.96
C ASP A 208 10.97 -0.03 11.59
N ASN A 209 12.15 -0.53 11.24
CA ASN A 209 12.73 -1.78 11.73
C ASN A 209 12.05 -3.05 11.21
N ASN A 210 11.31 -2.96 10.11
CA ASN A 210 10.58 -4.09 9.57
C ASN A 210 11.01 -4.45 8.14
N VAL A 211 10.84 -5.73 7.82
CA VAL A 211 10.82 -6.24 6.45
C VAL A 211 9.39 -6.55 6.09
N TYR A 212 8.89 -5.94 5.05
CA TYR A 212 7.54 -6.12 4.55
C TYR A 212 7.51 -7.08 3.37
N GLY A 213 6.47 -7.85 3.29
CA GLY A 213 6.17 -8.74 2.17
C GLY A 213 4.71 -8.58 1.76
N TYR A 214 4.47 -8.32 0.49
CA TYR A 214 3.13 -8.17 -0.08
C TYR A 214 2.93 -9.08 -1.28
N MET A 215 1.72 -9.59 -1.43
CA MET A 215 1.26 -10.21 -2.66
C MET A 215 1.00 -9.13 -3.73
N ILE A 216 0.87 -9.54 -4.98
CA ILE A 216 0.65 -8.61 -6.10
C ILE A 216 -0.67 -7.83 -6.01
N ASP A 217 -1.62 -8.28 -5.22
CA ASP A 217 -2.90 -7.63 -4.92
C ASP A 217 -2.84 -6.71 -3.67
N GLY A 218 -1.64 -6.44 -3.14
CA GLY A 218 -1.41 -5.59 -1.97
C GLY A 218 -1.76 -6.24 -0.62
N ILE A 219 -2.13 -7.52 -0.61
CA ILE A 219 -2.35 -8.26 0.65
C ILE A 219 -0.99 -8.58 1.28
N GLU A 220 -0.86 -8.27 2.57
CA GLU A 220 0.34 -8.59 3.33
C GLU A 220 0.53 -10.11 3.42
N MET A 221 1.77 -10.56 3.18
CA MET A 221 2.13 -11.98 3.21
C MET A 221 2.09 -12.52 4.63
N PHE A 222 1.66 -13.76 4.77
CA PHE A 222 1.71 -14.45 6.05
C PHE A 222 3.14 -14.53 6.60
N GLY A 223 3.33 -14.13 7.88
CA GLY A 223 4.62 -14.10 8.55
C GLY A 223 5.39 -12.78 8.37
N PHE A 224 4.84 -11.84 7.63
CA PHE A 224 5.32 -10.47 7.52
C PHE A 224 4.33 -9.50 8.18
N PRO A 225 4.80 -8.30 8.64
CA PRO A 225 6.20 -7.87 8.61
C PRO A 225 7.08 -8.68 9.59
N TYR A 226 8.34 -8.91 9.18
CA TYR A 226 9.37 -9.46 10.06
C TYR A 226 10.12 -8.29 10.74
N SER A 227 10.15 -8.29 12.07
CA SER A 227 10.78 -7.19 12.83
C SER A 227 12.24 -7.49 13.16
N THR A 228 13.10 -6.51 12.93
CA THR A 228 14.51 -6.46 13.32
C THR A 228 14.70 -5.52 14.52
N GLY A 229 15.96 -5.35 14.98
CA GLY A 229 16.25 -4.46 16.11
C GLY A 229 16.45 -2.98 15.73
N ASP A 230 16.63 -2.67 14.43
CA ASP A 230 16.86 -1.30 13.92
C ASP A 230 16.49 -1.26 12.42
N ASP A 231 16.65 -0.10 11.77
CA ASP A 231 16.32 0.17 10.37
C ASP A 231 16.82 -0.94 9.42
N VAL A 232 15.98 -1.27 8.42
CA VAL A 232 16.33 -2.22 7.35
C VAL A 232 16.53 -1.44 6.04
N ARG A 233 17.76 -1.01 5.79
CA ARG A 233 18.17 -0.27 4.58
C ARG A 233 18.89 -1.12 3.54
N SER A 234 19.37 -2.27 3.96
CA SER A 234 19.87 -3.31 3.07
C SER A 234 18.74 -3.79 2.17
N SER A 235 18.97 -3.82 0.85
CA SER A 235 17.98 -4.44 -0.05
C SER A 235 18.01 -5.96 0.18
N PRO A 236 16.84 -6.59 0.34
CA PRO A 236 16.77 -8.04 0.53
C PRO A 236 17.36 -8.81 -0.65
N ALA A 237 17.90 -9.99 -0.38
CA ALA A 237 18.29 -10.96 -1.39
C ALA A 237 17.51 -12.28 -1.20
N VAL A 238 17.37 -13.06 -2.25
CA VAL A 238 16.68 -14.35 -2.22
C VAL A 238 17.50 -15.39 -2.97
N ALA A 239 17.69 -16.54 -2.36
CA ALA A 239 18.34 -17.69 -2.97
C ALA A 239 17.87 -18.98 -2.29
N ASP A 240 17.97 -20.08 -3.01
CA ASP A 240 17.91 -21.44 -2.45
C ASP A 240 19.30 -21.78 -1.90
N LEU A 241 19.55 -21.45 -0.62
CA LEU A 241 20.88 -21.46 -0.02
C LEU A 241 21.39 -22.89 0.20
N ASP A 242 20.54 -23.83 0.57
CA ASP A 242 20.87 -25.20 0.90
C ASP A 242 20.48 -26.20 -0.20
N LYS A 243 20.05 -25.67 -1.36
CA LYS A 243 19.59 -26.42 -2.55
C LYS A 243 18.47 -27.44 -2.30
N ASN A 244 17.57 -27.07 -1.40
CA ASN A 244 16.38 -27.86 -1.12
C ASN A 244 15.17 -27.53 -2.02
N ASN A 245 15.32 -26.59 -2.97
CA ASN A 245 14.32 -25.99 -3.85
C ASN A 245 13.29 -25.11 -3.11
N ILE A 246 13.62 -24.62 -1.95
CA ILE A 246 12.84 -23.61 -1.22
C ILE A 246 13.74 -22.36 -1.12
N MET A 247 13.18 -21.20 -1.44
CA MET A 247 13.90 -19.94 -1.39
C MET A 247 13.99 -19.41 0.04
N GLU A 248 15.19 -18.99 0.44
CA GLU A 248 15.42 -18.20 1.66
C GLU A 248 15.52 -16.72 1.31
N LEU A 249 14.96 -15.89 2.21
CA LEU A 249 15.09 -14.44 2.18
C LEU A 249 16.21 -14.01 3.11
N ILE A 250 17.13 -13.22 2.60
CA ILE A 250 18.33 -12.75 3.31
C ILE A 250 18.20 -11.24 3.53
N VAL A 251 18.31 -10.82 4.80
CA VAL A 251 18.09 -9.42 5.20
C VAL A 251 19.16 -8.95 6.17
N GLY A 252 19.78 -7.82 5.87
CA GLY A 252 20.68 -7.12 6.78
C GLY A 252 19.98 -5.95 7.47
N SER A 253 20.26 -5.72 8.76
CA SER A 253 19.72 -4.62 9.55
C SER A 253 20.82 -3.72 10.11
N HIS A 254 20.46 -2.49 10.44
CA HIS A 254 21.35 -1.55 11.13
C HIS A 254 21.72 -1.98 12.56
N ASP A 255 20.99 -2.88 13.17
CA ASP A 255 21.36 -3.50 14.46
C ASP A 255 22.53 -4.46 14.36
N GLY A 256 23.04 -4.71 13.14
CA GLY A 256 24.13 -5.64 12.84
C GLY A 256 23.69 -7.08 12.70
N SER A 257 22.42 -7.39 12.68
CA SER A 257 21.92 -8.72 12.39
C SER A 257 21.77 -8.94 10.88
N LEU A 258 22.32 -10.06 10.39
CA LEU A 258 21.93 -10.67 9.13
C LEU A 258 20.98 -11.81 9.45
N SER A 259 19.74 -11.72 8.97
CA SER A 259 18.71 -12.74 9.15
C SER A 259 18.50 -13.53 7.86
N ILE A 260 18.45 -14.85 7.98
CA ILE A 260 18.03 -15.76 6.92
C ILE A 260 16.63 -16.26 7.30
N LEU A 261 15.64 -15.98 6.45
CA LEU A 261 14.23 -16.26 6.71
C LEU A 261 13.72 -17.26 5.68
N SER A 262 12.83 -18.15 6.11
CA SER A 262 12.02 -18.94 5.16
C SER A 262 11.02 -18.06 4.42
N GLY A 263 10.44 -18.57 3.35
CA GLY A 263 9.37 -17.90 2.60
C GLY A 263 8.16 -17.47 3.44
N PHE A 264 7.98 -18.06 4.62
CA PHE A 264 6.91 -17.73 5.57
C PHE A 264 7.36 -16.77 6.68
N GLY A 265 8.47 -16.03 6.50
CA GLY A 265 8.97 -15.06 7.48
C GLY A 265 9.54 -15.69 8.76
N ASN A 266 9.68 -17.02 8.85
CA ASN A 266 10.31 -17.64 10.01
C ASN A 266 11.83 -17.55 9.91
N GLN A 267 12.48 -17.16 11.01
CA GLN A 267 13.94 -17.12 11.06
C GLN A 267 14.51 -18.56 10.99
N VAL A 268 15.32 -18.82 9.97
CA VAL A 268 16.07 -20.07 9.76
C VAL A 268 17.41 -19.97 10.45
N ALA A 269 18.15 -18.89 10.19
CA ALA A 269 19.43 -18.60 10.81
C ALA A 269 19.59 -17.09 11.03
N THR A 270 20.56 -16.73 11.87
CA THR A 270 20.97 -15.33 12.07
C THR A 270 22.46 -15.26 12.35
N HIS A 271 23.10 -14.20 11.88
CA HIS A 271 24.49 -13.90 12.16
C HIS A 271 24.61 -12.46 12.68
N GLN A 272 25.29 -12.29 13.82
CA GLN A 272 25.44 -10.97 14.44
C GLN A 272 26.84 -10.42 14.20
N VAL A 273 26.92 -9.19 13.68
CA VAL A 273 28.20 -8.48 13.50
C VAL A 273 28.25 -7.21 14.34
N ASN A 274 29.45 -6.66 14.46
CA ASN A 274 29.66 -5.38 15.14
C ASN A 274 29.59 -4.24 14.11
N GLY A 275 28.45 -3.61 13.96
CA GLY A 275 28.22 -2.53 13.01
C GLY A 275 26.94 -2.74 12.20
N SER A 276 26.53 -1.72 11.48
CA SER A 276 25.31 -1.75 10.66
C SER A 276 25.55 -2.46 9.34
N ILE A 277 24.58 -3.21 8.89
CA ILE A 277 24.54 -3.83 7.56
C ILE A 277 23.68 -2.95 6.66
N ASN A 278 24.32 -2.22 5.72
CA ASN A 278 23.67 -1.32 4.78
C ASN A 278 23.67 -1.88 3.35
N GLY A 279 24.75 -2.57 3.00
CA GLY A 279 24.90 -3.16 1.66
C GLY A 279 23.97 -4.37 1.49
N SER A 280 23.50 -4.55 0.27
CA SER A 280 22.70 -5.74 -0.07
C SER A 280 23.57 -6.98 0.03
N PRO A 281 23.10 -8.06 0.68
CA PRO A 281 23.80 -9.34 0.69
C PRO A 281 23.78 -10.00 -0.69
N ALA A 282 24.75 -10.88 -0.94
CA ALA A 282 24.81 -11.70 -2.14
C ALA A 282 24.95 -13.19 -1.74
N ALA A 283 24.35 -14.07 -2.52
CA ALA A 283 24.49 -15.52 -2.37
C ALA A 283 25.40 -16.07 -3.47
N VAL A 284 26.38 -16.88 -3.11
CA VAL A 284 27.37 -17.43 -4.04
C VAL A 284 27.99 -18.70 -3.47
N ASP A 285 28.24 -19.71 -4.32
CA ASP A 285 28.95 -20.93 -3.97
C ASP A 285 30.48 -20.63 -3.99
N LEU A 286 31.05 -20.29 -2.82
CA LEU A 286 32.45 -19.85 -2.70
C LEU A 286 33.43 -21.01 -2.79
N ASP A 287 33.09 -22.21 -2.34
CA ASP A 287 33.99 -23.35 -2.29
C ASP A 287 33.60 -24.50 -3.23
N GLN A 288 32.49 -24.36 -3.94
CA GLN A 288 31.98 -25.30 -4.93
C GLN A 288 31.52 -26.65 -4.32
N ASP A 289 31.02 -26.59 -3.09
CA ASP A 289 30.46 -27.77 -2.42
C ASP A 289 28.99 -27.99 -2.77
N GLY A 290 28.38 -26.95 -3.31
CA GLY A 290 27.03 -27.02 -3.92
C GLY A 290 25.97 -26.24 -3.15
N ASP A 291 26.10 -25.90 -1.88
CA ASP A 291 25.29 -24.89 -1.20
C ASP A 291 25.85 -23.48 -1.39
N LEU A 292 25.09 -22.48 -0.98
CA LEU A 292 25.49 -21.09 -1.22
C LEU A 292 25.87 -20.40 0.09
N GLU A 293 27.01 -19.70 0.04
CA GLU A 293 27.39 -18.76 1.09
C GLU A 293 26.71 -17.43 0.89
N VAL A 294 26.39 -16.77 2.03
CA VAL A 294 25.92 -15.40 2.07
C VAL A 294 27.07 -14.46 2.33
N VAL A 295 27.32 -13.56 1.39
CA VAL A 295 28.36 -12.53 1.47
C VAL A 295 27.70 -11.18 1.73
N PHE A 296 28.24 -10.44 2.69
CA PHE A 296 27.73 -9.11 3.04
C PHE A 296 28.81 -8.24 3.66
N THR A 297 28.51 -6.96 3.80
CA THR A 297 29.40 -5.97 4.40
C THR A 297 28.78 -5.38 5.65
N SER A 298 29.61 -5.06 6.63
CA SER A 298 29.20 -4.29 7.80
C SER A 298 30.04 -3.04 7.97
N PHE A 299 29.51 -2.06 8.67
CA PHE A 299 30.17 -0.79 8.92
C PHE A 299 29.98 -0.31 10.36
N ASN A 300 31.09 -0.05 11.04
CA ASN A 300 31.12 0.50 12.39
C ASN A 300 31.97 1.78 12.45
N GLY A 301 31.32 2.93 12.29
CA GLY A 301 32.00 4.24 12.35
C GLY A 301 32.96 4.50 11.20
N ASN A 302 34.21 4.07 11.29
CA ASN A 302 35.23 4.26 10.26
C ASN A 302 35.85 2.93 9.79
N SER A 303 35.31 1.80 10.23
CA SER A 303 35.80 0.47 9.88
C SER A 303 34.70 -0.32 9.20
N GLY A 304 35.03 -0.90 8.06
CA GLY A 304 34.18 -1.81 7.34
C GLY A 304 34.79 -3.20 7.26
N ASP A 305 33.92 -4.19 7.35
CA ASP A 305 34.30 -5.60 7.34
C ASP A 305 33.50 -6.34 6.26
N VAL A 306 34.14 -7.27 5.58
CA VAL A 306 33.52 -8.17 4.61
C VAL A 306 33.33 -9.52 5.27
N HIS A 307 32.11 -10.02 5.22
CA HIS A 307 31.68 -11.27 5.84
C HIS A 307 31.28 -12.30 4.79
N ALA A 308 31.53 -13.55 5.08
CA ALA A 308 30.93 -14.69 4.41
C ALA A 308 30.45 -15.69 5.45
N ILE A 309 29.25 -16.22 5.30
CA ILE A 309 28.66 -17.22 6.19
C ILE A 309 28.00 -18.33 5.37
N HIS A 310 27.90 -19.52 5.94
CA HIS A 310 27.13 -20.63 5.40
C HIS A 310 25.60 -20.40 5.59
N HIS A 311 24.80 -21.17 4.91
CA HIS A 311 23.33 -21.15 5.01
C HIS A 311 22.79 -21.33 6.44
N ASP A 312 23.54 -21.97 7.31
CA ASP A 312 23.20 -22.18 8.73
C ASP A 312 23.58 -21.00 9.64
N GLY A 313 24.16 -19.93 9.08
CA GLY A 313 24.63 -18.74 9.82
C GLY A 313 26.02 -18.88 10.42
N SER A 314 26.71 -20.02 10.26
CA SER A 314 28.08 -20.18 10.70
C SER A 314 29.07 -19.42 9.81
N THR A 315 30.17 -18.91 10.41
CA THR A 315 31.16 -18.12 9.67
C THR A 315 31.95 -18.99 8.69
N PHE A 316 32.06 -18.54 7.45
CA PHE A 316 32.89 -19.20 6.44
C PHE A 316 34.39 -18.99 6.71
N TYR A 317 35.18 -20.00 6.41
CA TYR A 317 36.63 -19.96 6.68
C TYR A 317 37.34 -18.81 5.94
N GLY A 318 38.18 -18.05 6.64
CA GLY A 318 38.90 -16.90 6.10
C GLY A 318 38.20 -15.56 6.34
N PHE A 319 36.97 -15.57 6.80
CA PHE A 319 36.16 -14.35 7.08
C PHE A 319 35.93 -14.19 8.59
N PRO A 320 35.62 -12.94 9.06
CA PRO A 320 35.54 -11.71 8.30
C PRO A 320 36.91 -11.15 7.86
N VAL A 321 36.92 -10.40 6.74
CA VAL A 321 38.08 -9.65 6.30
C VAL A 321 37.93 -8.19 6.74
N TYR A 322 38.86 -7.71 7.55
CA TYR A 322 38.89 -6.36 8.13
C TYR A 322 39.61 -5.39 7.21
N LEU A 323 38.87 -4.49 6.52
CA LEU A 323 39.49 -3.52 5.61
C LEU A 323 39.88 -2.22 6.31
N ASN A 324 39.27 -1.92 7.48
CA ASN A 324 39.46 -0.68 8.24
C ASN A 324 39.17 0.60 7.45
N GLU A 325 38.33 0.51 6.43
CA GLU A 325 37.86 1.59 5.58
C GLU A 325 36.35 1.64 5.63
N LYS A 326 35.82 2.84 5.44
CA LYS A 326 34.36 3.00 5.42
C LYS A 326 33.77 2.37 4.16
N MET A 327 32.71 1.58 4.30
CA MET A 327 31.96 1.04 3.18
C MET A 327 30.46 0.97 3.50
N MET A 328 29.65 1.29 2.50
CA MET A 328 28.19 1.32 2.60
C MET A 328 27.53 0.40 1.57
N GLY A 329 28.28 -0.04 0.57
CA GLY A 329 27.81 -0.90 -0.51
C GLY A 329 27.92 -2.38 -0.18
N GLY A 330 27.18 -3.21 -0.92
CA GLY A 330 27.29 -4.67 -0.89
C GLY A 330 28.54 -5.18 -1.65
N ALA A 331 28.71 -6.50 -1.67
CA ALA A 331 29.73 -7.17 -2.45
C ALA A 331 29.18 -7.65 -3.80
N ALA A 332 29.98 -7.53 -4.85
CA ALA A 332 29.78 -8.25 -6.11
C ALA A 332 30.63 -9.53 -6.10
N THR A 333 30.19 -10.57 -6.78
CA THR A 333 30.87 -11.87 -6.84
C THR A 333 31.09 -12.33 -8.27
N GLY A 334 32.23 -12.95 -8.54
CA GLY A 334 32.55 -13.53 -9.84
C GLY A 334 33.98 -14.05 -9.92
N ASP A 335 34.24 -15.01 -10.81
CA ASP A 335 35.57 -15.57 -11.07
C ASP A 335 36.38 -14.57 -11.90
N LEU A 336 37.30 -13.86 -11.24
CA LEU A 336 38.10 -12.79 -11.86
C LEU A 336 39.41 -13.30 -12.47
N ASP A 337 40.01 -14.37 -11.93
CA ASP A 337 41.29 -14.87 -12.39
C ASP A 337 41.18 -16.15 -13.23
N GLY A 338 40.00 -16.69 -13.38
CA GLY A 338 39.70 -17.88 -14.19
C GLY A 338 40.09 -19.18 -13.54
N ASP A 339 40.24 -19.20 -12.21
CA ASP A 339 40.56 -20.41 -11.45
C ASP A 339 39.36 -21.28 -11.12
N GLY A 340 38.16 -20.80 -11.43
CA GLY A 340 36.87 -21.45 -11.24
C GLY A 340 36.18 -21.11 -9.92
N TYR A 341 36.85 -20.44 -8.98
CA TYR A 341 36.25 -19.97 -7.73
C TYR A 341 35.91 -18.48 -7.82
N PRO A 342 34.77 -18.06 -7.29
CA PRO A 342 34.44 -16.63 -7.33
C PRO A 342 35.23 -15.84 -6.30
N GLU A 343 35.66 -14.63 -6.73
CA GLU A 343 36.15 -13.59 -5.85
C GLU A 343 35.05 -12.65 -5.44
N LEU A 344 35.26 -11.97 -4.30
CA LEU A 344 34.38 -10.92 -3.79
C LEU A 344 34.98 -9.57 -4.12
N VAL A 345 34.22 -8.70 -4.76
CA VAL A 345 34.61 -7.34 -5.06
C VAL A 345 33.81 -6.37 -4.21
N VAL A 346 34.52 -5.52 -3.46
CA VAL A 346 33.89 -4.48 -2.64
C VAL A 346 34.57 -3.12 -2.93
N CYS A 347 33.77 -2.06 -2.85
CA CYS A 347 34.19 -0.68 -2.95
C CYS A 347 34.11 0.00 -1.60
N THR A 348 35.08 0.87 -1.28
CA THR A 348 35.12 1.63 -0.05
C THR A 348 34.96 3.13 -0.32
N ASP A 349 34.51 3.88 0.69
CA ASP A 349 34.43 5.36 0.63
C ASP A 349 35.82 6.02 0.62
N ASP A 350 36.90 5.25 0.82
CA ASP A 350 38.30 5.69 0.75
C ASP A 350 38.90 5.50 -0.65
N ASP A 351 38.04 5.43 -1.67
CA ASP A 351 38.37 5.36 -3.09
C ASP A 351 39.09 4.05 -3.52
N ASN A 352 38.96 2.99 -2.72
CA ASN A 352 39.55 1.69 -3.01
C ASN A 352 38.52 0.65 -3.48
N VAL A 353 38.97 -0.19 -4.41
CA VAL A 353 38.28 -1.43 -4.81
C VAL A 353 39.16 -2.61 -4.35
N TYR A 354 38.59 -3.49 -3.60
CA TYR A 354 39.22 -4.74 -3.19
C TYR A 354 38.64 -5.92 -3.94
N ALA A 355 39.50 -6.87 -4.32
CA ALA A 355 39.10 -8.20 -4.71
C ALA A 355 39.61 -9.19 -3.68
N ILE A 356 38.76 -10.02 -3.12
CA ILE A 356 39.03 -10.91 -1.99
C ILE A 356 38.72 -12.34 -2.42
N LYS A 357 39.71 -13.22 -2.21
CA LYS A 357 39.58 -14.64 -2.51
C LYS A 357 38.79 -15.38 -1.45
N LYS A 358 38.31 -16.59 -1.75
CA LYS A 358 37.57 -17.45 -0.82
C LYS A 358 38.25 -17.73 0.51
N ASP A 359 39.58 -17.61 0.59
CA ASP A 359 40.34 -17.77 1.83
C ASP A 359 40.52 -16.47 2.64
N GLY A 360 39.85 -15.39 2.22
CA GLY A 360 39.96 -14.07 2.84
C GLY A 360 41.18 -13.26 2.41
N SER A 361 42.06 -13.79 1.57
CA SER A 361 43.23 -13.06 1.08
C SER A 361 42.87 -12.05 0.01
N ILE A 362 43.52 -10.86 0.03
CA ILE A 362 43.39 -9.86 -1.01
C ILE A 362 44.11 -10.33 -2.26
N MET A 363 43.43 -10.24 -3.40
CA MET A 363 43.95 -10.67 -4.70
C MET A 363 45.16 -9.82 -5.13
N PRO A 364 46.20 -10.41 -5.75
CA PRO A 364 47.32 -9.64 -6.26
C PRO A 364 46.89 -8.53 -7.26
N GLY A 365 47.37 -7.31 -7.02
CA GLY A 365 47.01 -6.13 -7.81
C GLY A 365 45.90 -5.28 -7.19
N PHE A 366 45.32 -5.72 -6.08
CA PHE A 366 44.36 -4.97 -5.28
C PHE A 366 44.97 -4.59 -3.90
N PRO A 367 44.45 -3.49 -3.27
CA PRO A 367 43.35 -2.68 -3.77
C PRO A 367 43.73 -1.86 -4.99
N PHE A 368 42.76 -1.63 -5.87
CA PHE A 368 42.85 -0.61 -6.90
C PHE A 368 42.31 0.70 -6.32
N THR A 369 43.12 1.76 -6.34
CA THR A 369 42.71 3.07 -5.82
C THR A 369 42.26 3.97 -6.97
N SER A 370 41.07 4.50 -6.90
CA SER A 370 40.54 5.50 -7.83
C SER A 370 41.03 6.91 -7.46
N THR A 371 40.93 7.85 -8.41
CA THR A 371 41.15 9.27 -8.13
C THR A 371 39.85 10.01 -7.79
N ASP A 372 38.72 9.33 -7.80
CA ASP A 372 37.41 9.89 -7.53
C ASP A 372 36.54 8.82 -6.84
N ARG A 373 35.55 9.26 -6.05
CA ARG A 373 34.73 8.38 -5.23
C ARG A 373 33.87 7.43 -6.07
N PHE A 374 33.71 6.22 -5.57
CA PHE A 374 32.68 5.30 -6.03
C PHE A 374 31.35 5.65 -5.31
N PHE A 375 30.29 5.82 -6.08
CA PHE A 375 28.94 6.10 -5.57
C PHE A 375 28.01 4.92 -5.87
#